data_ea05f0e6e60ca9431c1a7de8e19cdbaf
#
_entry.id   ea05f0e6e60ca9431c1a7de8e19cdbaf
#
_cell.length_a   1.000
_cell.length_b   1.000
_cell.length_c   1.000
_cell.angle_alpha   90.00
_cell.angle_beta   90.00
_cell.angle_gamma   90.00
#
_symmetry.space_group_name_H-M   'P 1'
#
loop_
_entity.id
_entity.type
_entity.pdbx_description
1 polymer ?
#
loop_
_entity_poly.entity_id
_entity_poly.type
_entity_poly.pdbx_seq_one_letter_code
_entity_poly.pdbx_strand_id
1 'polypeptide(L)'
;MNIGERALLFLATNLGSVRHILSMLLFPSQIKKAKVTTVTVILASMFSVSSLSQASADGITWTGQTAASTNQWRAIAYGNGLFVAVATAATANWVMTSPDGITWTGRTTPSNNAWRAIAYGNGLFVAVSTSGTGDRVMTSPDGISWTSRSSASDNNWGAITYGNGLFVAVSTSGTGDRVMTSPDGITWTSRTSASDNNWGAITYGNGLFVAVSSTGDGDRVMTSSDGITWTSRTSVANNFWLSVAHGNGLFVAVSSTGVGNRVMTSPDGINWTSRTSAANNAWHSITYGNGLFVSVGITGTGNRIMTSPDGINWTSRTSVADNDWYSVTYGDGLFAVVATGGGGHLVMTSGVIGLAARTTAAANAEAARVAAAAEAARKAKEQKELTEILALIPSIGELTLSLGEATKSLYSTKCVKGKTTKYVNKGSKCPKGYVKKK
;
A
#
# COMPACT_ATOMS: atom_id res chain seq x y z
N MET A 1 29.04 7.30 18.13
CA MET A 1 28.71 8.31 17.10
C MET A 1 27.23 8.63 17.15
N ASN A 2 26.91 9.87 17.47
CA ASN A 2 25.56 10.42 17.65
C ASN A 2 24.88 10.60 16.28
N ILE A 3 23.54 10.63 16.23
CA ILE A 3 22.74 10.79 15.01
C ILE A 3 23.15 12.07 14.21
N GLY A 4 23.60 13.13 14.91
CA GLY A 4 24.13 14.35 14.29
C GLY A 4 25.43 14.16 13.50
N GLU A 5 26.31 13.28 13.96
CA GLU A 5 27.59 12.99 13.26
C GLU A 5 27.39 12.16 12.01
N ARG A 6 26.37 11.29 11.99
CA ARG A 6 26.01 10.50 10.80
C ARG A 6 25.37 11.37 9.71
N ALA A 7 24.57 12.37 10.09
CA ALA A 7 23.98 13.31 9.15
C ALA A 7 25.03 14.23 8.51
N LEU A 8 26.04 14.67 9.27
CA LEU A 8 27.16 15.45 8.74
C LEU A 8 28.05 14.65 7.80
N LEU A 9 28.27 13.36 8.08
CA LEU A 9 29.07 12.48 7.22
C LEU A 9 28.36 12.19 5.90
N PHE A 10 27.04 12.06 5.89
CA PHE A 10 26.22 11.82 4.71
C PHE A 10 26.21 13.05 3.76
N LEU A 11 26.17 14.25 4.32
CA LEU A 11 26.26 15.50 3.55
C LEU A 11 27.67 15.74 2.98
N ALA A 12 28.70 15.32 3.67
CA ALA A 12 30.10 15.49 3.22
C ALA A 12 30.49 14.56 2.07
N THR A 13 29.82 13.43 1.90
CA THR A 13 30.14 12.46 0.82
C THR A 13 29.51 12.80 -0.53
N ASN A 14 28.48 13.67 -0.56
CA ASN A 14 27.73 13.94 -1.79
C ASN A 14 28.01 15.30 -2.48
N LEU A 15 28.82 16.17 -1.88
CA LEU A 15 29.14 17.48 -2.48
C LEU A 15 30.66 17.72 -2.46
N GLY A 16 31.29 17.63 -3.62
CA GLY A 16 32.73 17.83 -3.78
C GLY A 16 33.26 19.17 -3.24
N SER A 17 32.41 20.20 -3.12
CA SER A 17 32.73 21.51 -2.53
C SER A 17 32.78 21.51 -1.01
N VAL A 18 32.14 20.57 -0.32
CA VAL A 18 32.08 20.49 1.15
C VAL A 18 33.36 19.93 1.75
N ARG A 19 34.09 19.10 1.01
CA ARG A 19 35.42 18.60 1.44
C ARG A 19 36.42 19.73 1.64
N HIS A 20 36.36 20.76 0.81
CA HIS A 20 37.28 21.91 0.91
C HIS A 20 36.94 22.81 2.12
N ILE A 21 35.70 22.93 2.49
CA ILE A 21 35.20 23.69 3.65
C ILE A 21 35.51 22.94 4.95
N LEU A 22 35.33 21.61 4.99
CA LEU A 22 35.63 20.79 6.18
C LEU A 22 37.14 20.75 6.50
N SER A 23 38.02 20.75 5.47
CA SER A 23 39.47 20.80 5.68
C SER A 23 39.94 22.12 6.29
N MET A 24 39.18 23.21 6.11
CA MET A 24 39.46 24.51 6.72
C MET A 24 38.98 24.61 8.19
N LEU A 25 37.99 23.82 8.57
CA LEU A 25 37.43 23.80 9.93
C LEU A 25 38.23 22.92 10.90
N LEU A 26 39.04 21.99 10.42
CA LEU A 26 39.80 21.03 11.23
C LEU A 26 41.21 21.53 11.64
N PHE A 27 41.66 22.74 11.17
CA PHE A 27 42.91 23.35 11.58
C PHE A 27 42.68 24.74 12.21
N PRO A 28 42.62 24.86 13.57
CA PRO A 28 42.17 26.10 14.24
C PRO A 28 43.18 27.28 14.21
N SER A 29 44.35 27.14 13.66
CA SER A 29 45.45 28.12 13.88
C SER A 29 45.57 29.24 12.82
N GLN A 30 44.71 29.37 11.85
CA GLN A 30 44.87 30.34 10.71
C GLN A 30 43.64 31.19 10.38
N ILE A 31 42.64 31.34 11.23
CA ILE A 31 41.46 32.13 10.87
C ILE A 31 41.57 33.53 11.46
N LYS A 32 41.95 34.55 10.66
CA LYS A 32 41.81 35.96 11.02
C LYS A 32 40.33 36.35 11.05
N LYS A 33 39.97 37.20 12.02
CA LYS A 33 38.58 37.62 12.39
C LYS A 33 37.68 38.10 11.24
N ALA A 34 38.22 38.50 10.10
CA ALA A 34 37.46 39.01 8.95
C ALA A 34 36.74 37.92 8.11
N LYS A 35 37.06 36.62 8.28
CA LYS A 35 36.43 35.54 7.52
C LYS A 35 35.26 34.86 8.25
N VAL A 36 35.15 35.08 9.56
CA VAL A 36 34.07 34.48 10.38
C VAL A 36 32.70 35.10 10.04
N THR A 37 32.67 36.41 9.78
CA THR A 37 31.41 37.11 9.43
C THR A 37 30.82 36.65 8.10
N THR A 38 31.66 36.36 7.12
CA THR A 38 31.19 35.93 5.79
C THR A 38 30.69 34.47 5.82
N VAL A 39 31.33 33.60 6.60
CA VAL A 39 30.88 32.20 6.79
C VAL A 39 29.59 32.14 7.58
N THR A 40 29.43 33.00 8.61
CA THR A 40 28.18 33.06 9.39
C THR A 40 27.01 33.59 8.56
N VAL A 41 27.24 34.55 7.66
CA VAL A 41 26.20 35.07 6.76
C VAL A 41 25.82 34.04 5.69
N ILE A 42 26.77 33.26 5.17
CA ILE A 42 26.48 32.19 4.20
C ILE A 42 25.74 31.01 4.89
N LEU A 43 26.12 30.62 6.11
CA LEU A 43 25.36 29.63 6.87
C LEU A 43 23.98 30.16 7.30
N ALA A 44 23.86 31.43 7.69
CA ALA A 44 22.56 32.02 8.02
C ALA A 44 21.65 32.16 6.79
N SER A 45 22.19 32.42 5.62
CA SER A 45 21.43 32.44 4.36
C SER A 45 21.06 31.03 3.86
N MET A 46 21.81 30.00 4.23
CA MET A 46 21.45 28.60 3.95
C MET A 46 20.42 28.04 4.96
N PHE A 47 20.29 28.62 6.16
CA PHE A 47 19.28 28.24 7.17
C PHE A 47 18.07 29.19 7.21
N SER A 48 18.06 30.27 6.46
CA SER A 48 16.84 31.02 6.13
C SER A 48 16.11 30.37 4.93
N VAL A 49 16.06 29.05 4.84
CA VAL A 49 14.87 28.41 4.32
C VAL A 49 13.78 28.78 5.34
N SER A 50 13.14 29.96 5.11
CA SER A 50 11.82 30.21 5.63
C SER A 50 11.12 28.86 5.60
N SER A 51 10.60 28.42 6.72
CA SER A 51 9.53 27.45 6.74
C SER A 51 8.42 28.05 5.89
N LEU A 52 8.52 27.84 4.57
CA LEU A 52 7.38 27.89 3.71
C LEU A 52 6.47 26.86 4.35
N SER A 53 5.49 27.32 5.12
CA SER A 53 4.42 26.50 5.62
C SER A 53 3.94 25.78 4.36
N GLN A 54 4.24 24.49 4.29
CA GLN A 54 3.71 23.64 3.24
C GLN A 54 2.22 23.93 3.30
N ALA A 55 1.64 24.48 2.24
CA ALA A 55 0.22 24.76 2.20
C ALA A 55 -0.45 23.40 2.31
N SER A 56 -0.79 23.04 3.54
CA SER A 56 -1.40 21.78 3.89
C SER A 56 -2.78 21.75 3.24
N ALA A 57 -3.15 20.60 2.71
CA ALA A 57 -4.49 20.38 2.20
C ALA A 57 -5.53 20.77 3.25
N ASP A 58 -6.29 21.81 2.95
CA ASP A 58 -7.32 22.31 3.88
C ASP A 58 -8.66 21.56 3.73
N GLY A 59 -8.83 20.79 2.63
CA GLY A 59 -10.10 20.13 2.29
C GLY A 59 -11.24 21.08 1.99
N ILE A 60 -10.98 22.39 1.94
CA ILE A 60 -11.98 23.46 1.79
C ILE A 60 -11.95 24.02 0.38
N THR A 61 -10.75 24.34 -0.12
CA THR A 61 -10.54 24.92 -1.45
C THR A 61 -10.15 23.83 -2.43
N TRP A 62 -10.88 23.71 -3.53
CA TRP A 62 -10.69 22.67 -4.53
C TRP A 62 -10.37 23.25 -5.89
N THR A 63 -9.43 22.62 -6.58
CA THR A 63 -8.99 23.02 -7.92
C THR A 63 -9.17 21.85 -8.88
N GLY A 64 -9.78 22.10 -10.04
CA GLY A 64 -9.93 21.12 -11.12
C GLY A 64 -8.61 20.84 -11.82
N GLN A 65 -8.33 19.55 -12.08
CA GLN A 65 -7.14 19.09 -12.77
C GLN A 65 -7.53 18.29 -14.01
N THR A 66 -6.65 18.28 -15.01
CA THR A 66 -6.85 17.49 -16.23
C THR A 66 -6.37 16.06 -16.00
N ALA A 67 -7.27 15.08 -16.16
CA ALA A 67 -6.91 13.68 -16.16
C ALA A 67 -6.11 13.30 -17.41
N ALA A 68 -5.38 12.18 -17.36
CA ALA A 68 -4.62 11.67 -18.51
C ALA A 68 -5.51 11.29 -19.71
N SER A 69 -6.80 11.01 -19.47
CA SER A 69 -7.81 10.69 -20.48
C SER A 69 -9.22 10.85 -19.91
N THR A 70 -10.24 10.75 -20.76
CA THR A 70 -11.66 10.81 -20.39
C THR A 70 -12.24 9.47 -19.92
N ASN A 71 -11.40 8.56 -19.42
CA ASN A 71 -11.82 7.27 -18.89
C ASN A 71 -12.67 7.41 -17.63
N GLN A 72 -13.42 6.34 -17.29
CA GLN A 72 -14.18 6.28 -16.06
C GLN A 72 -13.27 5.94 -14.87
N TRP A 73 -12.64 6.96 -14.29
CA TRP A 73 -11.73 6.82 -13.16
C TRP A 73 -12.50 6.48 -11.89
N ARG A 74 -12.29 5.28 -11.37
CA ARG A 74 -13.15 4.69 -10.34
C ARG A 74 -12.57 4.69 -8.94
N ALA A 75 -11.26 4.47 -8.81
CA ALA A 75 -10.58 4.44 -7.52
C ALA A 75 -9.20 5.09 -7.63
N ILE A 76 -8.75 5.67 -6.54
CA ILE A 76 -7.44 6.31 -6.41
C ILE A 76 -6.80 5.91 -5.09
N ALA A 77 -5.50 5.63 -5.11
CA ALA A 77 -4.67 5.41 -3.92
C ALA A 77 -3.39 6.25 -4.00
N TYR A 78 -2.78 6.50 -2.86
CA TYR A 78 -1.45 7.08 -2.76
C TYR A 78 -0.50 6.10 -2.09
N GLY A 79 0.68 5.96 -2.64
CA GLY A 79 1.74 5.13 -2.08
C GLY A 79 3.06 5.38 -2.81
N ASN A 80 4.17 5.17 -2.14
CA ASN A 80 5.51 5.33 -2.71
C ASN A 80 5.73 6.67 -3.43
N GLY A 81 5.17 7.77 -2.89
CA GLY A 81 5.28 9.10 -3.48
C GLY A 81 4.47 9.30 -4.77
N LEU A 82 3.48 8.45 -5.05
CA LEU A 82 2.72 8.47 -6.30
C LEU A 82 1.22 8.31 -6.04
N PHE A 83 0.41 9.15 -6.66
CA PHE A 83 -1.02 8.94 -6.83
C PHE A 83 -1.23 7.98 -8.01
N VAL A 84 -2.04 6.96 -7.80
CA VAL A 84 -2.40 5.96 -8.82
C VAL A 84 -3.91 5.82 -8.88
N ALA A 85 -4.50 6.07 -10.05
CA ALA A 85 -5.93 5.88 -10.27
C ALA A 85 -6.18 4.78 -11.30
N VAL A 86 -7.26 4.02 -11.08
CA VAL A 86 -7.71 2.92 -11.94
C VAL A 86 -9.11 3.18 -12.48
N ALA A 87 -9.41 2.66 -13.68
CA ALA A 87 -10.66 2.88 -14.40
C ALA A 87 -11.50 1.60 -14.50
N THR A 88 -12.83 1.75 -14.52
CA THR A 88 -13.79 0.67 -14.81
C THR A 88 -14.18 0.59 -16.27
N ALA A 89 -13.97 1.65 -17.04
CA ALA A 89 -14.10 1.68 -18.48
C ALA A 89 -13.07 2.64 -19.08
N ALA A 90 -12.40 2.20 -20.12
CA ALA A 90 -11.36 2.97 -20.80
C ALA A 90 -11.28 2.54 -22.28
N THR A 91 -10.86 3.46 -23.13
CA THR A 91 -10.47 3.16 -24.52
C THR A 91 -9.02 2.73 -24.62
N ALA A 92 -8.19 3.24 -23.70
CA ALA A 92 -6.77 2.90 -23.51
C ALA A 92 -6.34 3.38 -22.11
N ASN A 93 -5.19 2.85 -21.61
CA ASN A 93 -4.60 3.32 -20.36
C ASN A 93 -5.55 3.26 -19.16
N TRP A 94 -5.86 2.06 -18.70
CA TRP A 94 -6.75 1.80 -17.56
C TRP A 94 -6.19 2.24 -16.21
N VAL A 95 -4.97 2.74 -16.19
CA VAL A 95 -4.29 3.35 -15.04
C VAL A 95 -3.79 4.73 -15.43
N MET A 96 -3.84 5.68 -14.52
CA MET A 96 -3.08 6.93 -14.59
C MET A 96 -2.35 7.19 -13.30
N THR A 97 -1.21 7.85 -13.40
CA THR A 97 -0.33 8.16 -12.27
C THR A 97 0.04 9.63 -12.24
N SER A 98 0.24 10.15 -11.03
CA SER A 98 0.71 11.51 -10.82
C SER A 98 1.61 11.60 -9.58
N PRO A 99 2.79 12.22 -9.66
CA PRO A 99 3.62 12.48 -8.48
C PRO A 99 3.11 13.66 -7.64
N ASP A 100 2.32 14.55 -8.23
CA ASP A 100 1.91 15.83 -7.63
C ASP A 100 0.38 16.02 -7.56
N GLY A 101 -0.41 15.03 -8.00
CA GLY A 101 -1.86 15.11 -8.09
C GLY A 101 -2.40 16.04 -9.19
N ILE A 102 -1.52 16.66 -9.99
CA ILE A 102 -1.86 17.69 -10.98
C ILE A 102 -1.53 17.22 -12.39
N THR A 103 -0.29 16.74 -12.60
CA THR A 103 0.19 16.23 -13.88
C THR A 103 -0.04 14.73 -13.95
N TRP A 104 -0.98 14.30 -14.80
CA TRP A 104 -1.37 12.89 -14.89
C TRP A 104 -0.86 12.23 -16.17
N THR A 105 -0.31 11.04 -16.04
CA THR A 105 0.21 10.22 -17.14
C THR A 105 -0.52 8.89 -17.22
N GLY A 106 -1.05 8.55 -18.40
CA GLY A 106 -1.68 7.25 -18.66
C GLY A 106 -0.69 6.10 -18.64
N ARG A 107 -1.11 4.94 -18.12
CA ARG A 107 -0.31 3.72 -18.04
C ARG A 107 -1.07 2.54 -18.61
N THR A 108 -0.35 1.64 -19.26
CA THR A 108 -0.90 0.40 -19.80
C THR A 108 -1.11 -0.64 -18.69
N THR A 109 -2.09 -1.52 -18.89
CA THR A 109 -2.40 -2.62 -17.98
C THR A 109 -2.29 -3.96 -18.70
N PRO A 110 -2.07 -5.07 -17.98
CA PRO A 110 -1.96 -6.40 -18.58
C PRO A 110 -3.30 -6.90 -19.13
N SER A 111 -4.43 -6.37 -18.67
CA SER A 111 -5.79 -6.71 -19.14
C SER A 111 -6.71 -5.48 -19.07
N ASN A 112 -7.77 -5.53 -19.88
CA ASN A 112 -8.79 -4.47 -19.96
C ASN A 112 -9.97 -4.76 -19.02
N ASN A 113 -9.67 -5.19 -17.80
CA ASN A 113 -10.68 -5.48 -16.78
C ASN A 113 -11.25 -4.19 -16.17
N ALA A 114 -12.48 -4.25 -15.67
CA ALA A 114 -13.11 -3.15 -14.95
C ALA A 114 -12.48 -3.01 -13.54
N TRP A 115 -11.36 -2.29 -13.46
CA TRP A 115 -10.61 -2.09 -12.21
C TRP A 115 -11.39 -1.21 -11.24
N ARG A 116 -11.83 -1.80 -10.13
CA ARG A 116 -12.81 -1.21 -9.23
C ARG A 116 -12.21 -0.56 -8.00
N ALA A 117 -11.13 -1.11 -7.46
CA ALA A 117 -10.46 -0.62 -6.26
C ALA A 117 -8.95 -0.84 -6.34
N ILE A 118 -8.22 -0.02 -5.59
CA ILE A 118 -6.77 -0.07 -5.49
C ILE A 118 -6.34 0.25 -4.06
N ALA A 119 -5.33 -0.46 -3.57
CA ALA A 119 -4.66 -0.18 -2.30
C ALA A 119 -3.15 -0.21 -2.47
N TYR A 120 -2.44 0.46 -1.58
CA TYR A 120 -0.99 0.36 -1.44
C TYR A 120 -0.65 -0.19 -0.07
N GLY A 121 0.24 -1.17 -0.04
CA GLY A 121 0.74 -1.78 1.18
C GLY A 121 1.97 -2.64 0.92
N ASN A 122 2.84 -2.81 1.89
CA ASN A 122 4.05 -3.62 1.78
C ASN A 122 4.90 -3.34 0.53
N GLY A 123 4.99 -2.06 0.11
CA GLY A 123 5.75 -1.65 -1.08
C GLY A 123 5.08 -1.99 -2.42
N LEU A 124 3.80 -2.38 -2.43
CA LEU A 124 3.10 -2.84 -3.62
C LEU A 124 1.75 -2.14 -3.79
N PHE A 125 1.44 -1.68 -4.99
CA PHE A 125 0.09 -1.36 -5.41
C PHE A 125 -0.62 -2.64 -5.83
N VAL A 126 -1.84 -2.83 -5.35
CA VAL A 126 -2.70 -3.96 -5.71
C VAL A 126 -4.06 -3.41 -6.13
N ALA A 127 -4.48 -3.72 -7.36
CA ALA A 127 -5.80 -3.37 -7.86
C ALA A 127 -6.64 -4.62 -8.07
N VAL A 128 -7.95 -4.50 -7.80
CA VAL A 128 -8.93 -5.58 -7.96
C VAL A 128 -10.06 -5.16 -8.90
N SER A 129 -10.65 -6.15 -9.57
CA SER A 129 -11.57 -5.97 -10.68
C SER A 129 -12.91 -6.66 -10.47
N THR A 130 -13.95 -6.14 -11.11
CA THR A 130 -15.28 -6.77 -11.21
C THR A 130 -15.49 -7.56 -12.50
N SER A 131 -14.51 -7.58 -13.41
CA SER A 131 -14.55 -8.34 -14.65
C SER A 131 -13.22 -9.07 -14.90
N GLY A 132 -13.18 -9.95 -15.89
CA GLY A 132 -12.05 -10.83 -16.17
C GLY A 132 -12.32 -12.27 -15.74
N THR A 133 -11.50 -13.21 -16.20
CA THR A 133 -11.60 -14.63 -15.86
C THR A 133 -10.25 -15.09 -15.32
N GLY A 134 -10.18 -15.37 -14.02
CA GLY A 134 -8.96 -15.79 -13.32
C GLY A 134 -7.90 -14.69 -13.13
N ASP A 135 -8.10 -13.47 -13.69
CA ASP A 135 -7.12 -12.37 -13.73
C ASP A 135 -7.64 -11.08 -13.08
N ARG A 136 -8.48 -11.19 -12.05
CA ARG A 136 -9.14 -10.04 -11.40
C ARG A 136 -8.26 -9.32 -10.38
N VAL A 137 -6.96 -9.56 -10.42
CA VAL A 137 -5.96 -8.84 -9.62
C VAL A 137 -4.81 -8.41 -10.53
N MET A 138 -4.30 -7.20 -10.33
CA MET A 138 -3.02 -6.78 -10.88
C MET A 138 -2.19 -6.07 -9.81
N THR A 139 -0.87 -6.19 -9.94
CA THR A 139 0.09 -5.64 -8.97
C THR A 139 1.15 -4.80 -9.66
N SER A 140 1.65 -3.79 -8.95
CA SER A 140 2.75 -2.94 -9.40
C SER A 140 3.60 -2.44 -8.22
N PRO A 141 4.93 -2.59 -8.23
CA PRO A 141 5.79 -2.01 -7.20
C PRO A 141 5.98 -0.50 -7.39
N ASP A 142 5.82 0.00 -8.61
CA ASP A 142 6.12 1.38 -9.00
C ASP A 142 4.90 2.19 -9.49
N GLY A 143 3.71 1.55 -9.55
CA GLY A 143 2.48 2.14 -10.09
C GLY A 143 2.49 2.32 -11.62
N ILE A 144 3.56 1.94 -12.31
CA ILE A 144 3.80 2.16 -13.75
C ILE A 144 3.74 0.85 -14.53
N SER A 145 4.49 -0.15 -14.07
CA SER A 145 4.57 -1.48 -14.68
C SER A 145 3.66 -2.44 -13.92
N TRP A 146 2.65 -2.97 -14.60
CA TRP A 146 1.62 -3.80 -13.99
C TRP A 146 1.72 -5.26 -14.41
N THR A 147 1.52 -6.16 -13.47
CA THR A 147 1.52 -7.61 -13.69
C THR A 147 0.17 -8.19 -13.29
N SER A 148 -0.44 -8.99 -14.17
CA SER A 148 -1.66 -9.75 -13.89
C SER A 148 -1.41 -10.82 -12.82
N ARG A 149 -2.40 -11.02 -11.93
CA ARG A 149 -2.38 -12.05 -10.88
C ARG A 149 -3.73 -12.79 -10.87
N SER A 150 -3.68 -14.04 -10.46
CA SER A 150 -4.90 -14.82 -10.28
C SER A 150 -5.61 -14.41 -8.99
N SER A 151 -6.91 -14.14 -9.09
CA SER A 151 -7.79 -13.97 -7.93
C SER A 151 -8.16 -15.33 -7.31
N ALA A 152 -8.58 -15.33 -6.06
CA ALA A 152 -9.04 -16.56 -5.38
C ALA A 152 -10.33 -17.13 -5.99
N SER A 153 -11.17 -16.26 -6.58
CA SER A 153 -12.38 -16.61 -7.34
C SER A 153 -12.74 -15.48 -8.31
N ASP A 154 -13.61 -15.76 -9.27
CA ASP A 154 -14.13 -14.77 -10.23
C ASP A 154 -15.32 -13.98 -9.66
N ASN A 155 -15.21 -13.58 -8.40
CA ASN A 155 -16.17 -12.69 -7.75
C ASN A 155 -15.96 -11.23 -8.16
N ASN A 156 -17.00 -10.41 -8.06
CA ASN A 156 -16.92 -8.96 -8.33
C ASN A 156 -16.22 -8.24 -7.16
N TRP A 157 -14.90 -8.20 -7.18
CA TRP A 157 -14.09 -7.61 -6.12
C TRP A 157 -14.30 -6.09 -6.09
N GLY A 158 -15.03 -5.63 -5.04
CA GLY A 158 -15.52 -4.25 -4.93
C GLY A 158 -14.57 -3.30 -4.23
N ALA A 159 -13.79 -3.80 -3.26
CA ALA A 159 -12.87 -3.00 -2.47
C ALA A 159 -11.68 -3.83 -1.97
N ILE A 160 -10.60 -3.13 -1.63
CA ILE A 160 -9.37 -3.72 -1.09
C ILE A 160 -8.74 -2.76 -0.09
N THR A 161 -8.14 -3.31 0.97
CA THR A 161 -7.31 -2.57 1.92
C THR A 161 -6.07 -3.37 2.28
N TYR A 162 -5.08 -2.70 2.88
CA TYR A 162 -3.92 -3.34 3.50
C TYR A 162 -3.87 -2.97 4.98
N GLY A 163 -3.70 -3.96 5.84
CA GLY A 163 -3.58 -3.78 7.28
C GLY A 163 -3.03 -5.04 7.94
N ASN A 164 -2.34 -4.89 9.07
CA ASN A 164 -1.78 -6.01 9.84
C ASN A 164 -0.95 -7.00 9.00
N GLY A 165 -0.19 -6.50 8.01
CA GLY A 165 0.62 -7.34 7.12
C GLY A 165 -0.15 -8.10 6.06
N LEU A 166 -1.44 -7.81 5.85
CA LEU A 166 -2.34 -8.56 4.98
C LEU A 166 -3.10 -7.62 4.03
N PHE A 167 -3.16 -7.97 2.75
CA PHE A 167 -4.15 -7.45 1.82
C PHE A 167 -5.45 -8.19 2.01
N VAL A 168 -6.56 -7.47 2.12
CA VAL A 168 -7.91 -8.03 2.24
C VAL A 168 -8.79 -7.37 1.20
N ALA A 169 -9.39 -8.16 0.32
CA ALA A 169 -10.38 -7.70 -0.65
C ALA A 169 -11.76 -8.28 -0.34
N VAL A 170 -12.81 -7.48 -0.58
CA VAL A 170 -14.20 -7.87 -0.39
C VAL A 170 -14.99 -7.74 -1.67
N SER A 171 -16.04 -8.56 -1.80
CA SER A 171 -16.80 -8.73 -3.04
C SER A 171 -18.28 -8.42 -2.89
N THR A 172 -18.88 -7.97 -4.00
CA THR A 172 -20.33 -7.79 -4.14
C THR A 172 -21.05 -9.00 -4.73
N SER A 173 -20.31 -10.06 -5.09
CA SER A 173 -20.85 -11.32 -5.61
C SER A 173 -20.12 -12.53 -5.02
N GLY A 174 -20.61 -13.74 -5.29
CA GLY A 174 -20.11 -14.99 -4.72
C GLY A 174 -21.07 -15.54 -3.66
N THR A 175 -20.88 -16.78 -3.27
CA THR A 175 -21.68 -17.46 -2.23
C THR A 175 -20.75 -17.99 -1.14
N GLY A 176 -20.78 -17.36 0.03
CA GLY A 176 -19.94 -17.70 1.18
C GLY A 176 -18.47 -17.31 1.07
N ASP A 177 -18.00 -16.87 -0.11
CA ASP A 177 -16.58 -16.61 -0.46
C ASP A 177 -16.30 -15.15 -0.85
N ARG A 178 -17.02 -14.20 -0.23
CA ARG A 178 -16.92 -12.76 -0.57
C ARG A 178 -15.74 -12.04 0.06
N VAL A 179 -14.75 -12.78 0.53
CA VAL A 179 -13.48 -12.24 1.03
C VAL A 179 -12.33 -13.02 0.42
N MET A 180 -11.26 -12.36 0.05
CA MET A 180 -9.97 -12.98 -0.25
C MET A 180 -8.84 -12.23 0.42
N THR A 181 -7.80 -12.97 0.80
CA THR A 181 -6.64 -12.44 1.53
C THR A 181 -5.34 -12.82 0.86
N SER A 182 -4.33 -11.94 0.99
CA SER A 182 -2.97 -12.20 0.51
C SER A 182 -1.94 -11.49 1.39
N PRO A 183 -0.88 -12.17 1.87
CA PRO A 183 0.21 -11.53 2.59
C PRO A 183 1.16 -10.75 1.66
N ASP A 184 1.23 -11.13 0.39
CA ASP A 184 2.19 -10.62 -0.60
C ASP A 184 1.53 -9.87 -1.77
N GLY A 185 0.18 -9.83 -1.84
CA GLY A 185 -0.58 -9.26 -2.96
C GLY A 185 -0.55 -10.12 -4.25
N ILE A 186 0.14 -11.26 -4.23
CA ILE A 186 0.38 -12.13 -5.39
C ILE A 186 -0.43 -13.41 -5.30
N THR A 187 -0.36 -14.09 -4.16
CA THR A 187 -1.05 -15.35 -3.89
C THR A 187 -2.28 -15.09 -3.05
N TRP A 188 -3.46 -15.41 -3.57
CA TRP A 188 -4.75 -15.10 -2.94
C TRP A 188 -5.46 -16.34 -2.43
N THR A 189 -6.01 -16.25 -1.23
CA THR A 189 -6.79 -17.31 -0.58
C THR A 189 -8.21 -16.82 -0.33
N SER A 190 -9.20 -17.61 -0.76
CA SER A 190 -10.61 -17.36 -0.48
C SER A 190 -10.92 -17.51 1.02
N ARG A 191 -11.80 -16.66 1.54
CA ARG A 191 -12.27 -16.65 2.92
C ARG A 191 -13.77 -16.52 2.96
N THR A 192 -14.37 -17.12 4.00
CA THR A 192 -15.80 -17.01 4.24
C THR A 192 -16.16 -15.64 4.79
N SER A 193 -17.11 -14.95 4.15
CA SER A 193 -17.70 -13.70 4.63
C SER A 193 -18.72 -13.97 5.75
N ALA A 194 -19.00 -12.96 6.58
CA ALA A 194 -20.00 -13.10 7.66
C ALA A 194 -21.44 -13.28 7.12
N SER A 195 -21.73 -12.77 5.93
CA SER A 195 -22.97 -12.96 5.18
C SER A 195 -22.74 -12.70 3.69
N ASP A 196 -23.70 -13.10 2.85
CA ASP A 196 -23.63 -12.86 1.39
C ASP A 196 -24.20 -11.49 1.00
N ASN A 197 -23.81 -10.46 1.77
CA ASN A 197 -24.11 -9.07 1.48
C ASN A 197 -23.15 -8.51 0.41
N ASN A 198 -23.58 -7.45 -0.30
CA ASN A 198 -22.74 -6.76 -1.28
C ASN A 198 -21.70 -5.89 -0.56
N TRP A 199 -20.57 -6.50 -0.17
CA TRP A 199 -19.48 -5.83 0.51
C TRP A 199 -18.73 -4.95 -0.47
N GLY A 200 -18.98 -3.62 -0.39
CA GLY A 200 -18.47 -2.64 -1.36
C GLY A 200 -17.33 -1.78 -0.87
N ALA A 201 -17.04 -1.79 0.43
CA ALA A 201 -15.93 -1.04 1.03
C ALA A 201 -15.34 -1.76 2.24
N ILE A 202 -14.04 -1.51 2.46
CA ILE A 202 -13.29 -2.05 3.59
C ILE A 202 -12.18 -1.08 4.00
N THR A 203 -11.92 -1.00 5.30
CA THR A 203 -10.79 -0.25 5.88
C THR A 203 -10.15 -1.06 7.00
N TYR A 204 -8.93 -0.66 7.38
CA TYR A 204 -8.25 -1.17 8.57
C TYR A 204 -7.90 -0.02 9.51
N GLY A 205 -8.16 -0.20 10.80
CA GLY A 205 -7.83 0.76 11.84
C GLY A 205 -7.99 0.16 13.23
N ASN A 206 -7.29 0.66 14.23
CA ASN A 206 -7.34 0.18 15.61
C ASN A 206 -7.20 -1.35 15.76
N GLY A 207 -6.41 -2.01 14.89
CA GLY A 207 -6.24 -3.47 14.92
C GLY A 207 -7.40 -4.26 14.33
N LEU A 208 -8.35 -3.61 13.65
CA LEU A 208 -9.58 -4.22 13.14
C LEU A 208 -9.80 -3.90 11.65
N PHE A 209 -10.14 -4.91 10.87
CA PHE A 209 -10.74 -4.74 9.56
C PHE A 209 -12.24 -4.50 9.72
N VAL A 210 -12.77 -3.51 9.03
CA VAL A 210 -14.19 -3.16 9.02
C VAL A 210 -14.64 -3.06 7.57
N ALA A 211 -15.62 -3.88 7.18
CA ALA A 211 -16.26 -3.81 5.86
C ALA A 211 -17.72 -3.38 5.99
N VAL A 212 -18.20 -2.62 5.00
CA VAL A 212 -19.59 -2.16 4.93
C VAL A 212 -20.26 -2.57 3.63
N SER A 213 -21.59 -2.70 3.67
CA SER A 213 -22.40 -3.26 2.60
C SER A 213 -23.56 -2.36 2.18
N SER A 214 -23.94 -2.48 0.90
CA SER A 214 -25.15 -1.85 0.34
C SER A 214 -26.40 -2.73 0.48
N THR A 215 -26.28 -4.01 0.84
CA THR A 215 -27.37 -4.95 1.05
C THR A 215 -27.30 -5.60 2.43
N GLY A 216 -28.31 -6.36 2.79
CA GLY A 216 -28.49 -6.98 4.11
C GLY A 216 -29.59 -6.30 4.91
N ASP A 217 -30.09 -6.98 5.94
CA ASP A 217 -31.14 -6.45 6.82
C ASP A 217 -30.60 -6.30 8.24
N GLY A 218 -30.13 -5.10 8.57
CA GLY A 218 -29.52 -4.78 9.87
C GLY A 218 -28.06 -5.23 10.01
N ASP A 219 -27.52 -6.07 9.10
CA ASP A 219 -26.22 -6.71 9.17
C ASP A 219 -25.20 -6.16 8.12
N ARG A 220 -25.28 -4.85 7.83
CA ARG A 220 -24.48 -4.20 6.78
C ARG A 220 -23.06 -3.82 7.21
N VAL A 221 -22.58 -4.40 8.31
CA VAL A 221 -21.20 -4.27 8.78
C VAL A 221 -20.66 -5.65 9.10
N MET A 222 -19.43 -5.94 8.76
CA MET A 222 -18.68 -7.09 9.27
C MET A 222 -17.28 -6.65 9.70
N THR A 223 -16.75 -7.35 10.71
CA THR A 223 -15.44 -7.04 11.30
C THR A 223 -14.58 -8.28 11.42
N SER A 224 -13.25 -8.09 11.36
CA SER A 224 -12.27 -9.13 11.58
C SER A 224 -10.99 -8.54 12.18
N SER A 225 -10.40 -9.19 13.18
CA SER A 225 -9.08 -8.80 13.73
C SER A 225 -7.92 -9.39 12.93
N ASP A 226 -8.15 -10.49 12.23
CA ASP A 226 -7.13 -11.26 11.49
C ASP A 226 -7.31 -11.23 9.97
N GLY A 227 -8.41 -10.65 9.46
CA GLY A 227 -8.78 -10.63 8.04
C GLY A 227 -9.31 -11.99 7.54
N ILE A 228 -9.36 -13.01 8.37
CA ILE A 228 -9.69 -14.40 8.02
C ILE A 228 -11.07 -14.79 8.58
N THR A 229 -11.29 -14.53 9.86
CA THR A 229 -12.55 -14.85 10.57
C THR A 229 -13.39 -13.59 10.67
N TRP A 230 -14.60 -13.62 10.10
CA TRP A 230 -15.48 -12.46 10.01
C TRP A 230 -16.72 -12.60 10.86
N THR A 231 -17.08 -11.53 11.54
CA THR A 231 -18.25 -11.44 12.41
C THR A 231 -19.18 -10.35 11.90
N SER A 232 -20.46 -10.70 11.73
CA SER A 232 -21.51 -9.74 11.39
C SER A 232 -21.76 -8.75 12.53
N ARG A 233 -22.03 -7.48 12.19
CA ARG A 233 -22.33 -6.40 13.13
C ARG A 233 -23.59 -5.66 12.68
N THR A 234 -24.33 -5.15 13.66
CA THR A 234 -25.53 -4.38 13.38
C THR A 234 -25.18 -2.98 12.85
N SER A 235 -25.75 -2.62 11.70
CA SER A 235 -25.71 -1.26 11.17
C SER A 235 -26.85 -0.40 11.75
N VAL A 236 -26.64 0.94 11.82
CA VAL A 236 -27.65 1.86 12.38
C VAL A 236 -28.90 2.01 11.51
N ALA A 237 -28.79 1.68 10.22
CA ALA A 237 -29.88 1.74 9.24
C ALA A 237 -29.54 0.87 8.02
N ASN A 238 -30.58 0.49 7.27
CA ASN A 238 -30.46 -0.22 6.01
C ASN A 238 -30.14 0.74 4.83
N ASN A 239 -29.22 1.66 5.05
CA ASN A 239 -28.70 2.54 4.02
C ASN A 239 -27.67 1.82 3.16
N PHE A 240 -27.48 2.25 1.91
CA PHE A 240 -26.42 1.73 1.05
C PHE A 240 -25.08 2.32 1.48
N TRP A 241 -24.39 1.65 2.41
CA TRP A 241 -23.08 2.05 2.91
C TRP A 241 -22.02 1.72 1.85
N LEU A 242 -21.43 2.76 1.25
CA LEU A 242 -20.55 2.64 0.08
C LEU A 242 -19.08 2.84 0.37
N SER A 243 -18.74 3.49 1.50
CA SER A 243 -17.35 3.72 1.86
C SER A 243 -17.19 3.82 3.38
N VAL A 244 -16.03 3.39 3.88
CA VAL A 244 -15.65 3.47 5.28
C VAL A 244 -14.17 3.84 5.38
N ALA A 245 -13.85 4.78 6.29
CA ALA A 245 -12.49 5.19 6.61
C ALA A 245 -12.25 5.13 8.12
N HIS A 246 -11.00 5.03 8.52
CA HIS A 246 -10.58 5.16 9.90
C HIS A 246 -9.63 6.35 10.04
N GLY A 247 -9.85 7.18 11.04
CA GLY A 247 -9.00 8.32 11.36
C GLY A 247 -9.35 8.90 12.73
N ASN A 248 -8.39 9.50 13.40
CA ASN A 248 -8.56 10.09 14.71
C ASN A 248 -9.24 9.15 15.73
N GLY A 249 -8.92 7.84 15.67
CA GLY A 249 -9.50 6.81 16.55
C GLY A 249 -10.96 6.45 16.25
N LEU A 250 -11.53 6.91 15.14
CA LEU A 250 -12.93 6.73 14.78
C LEU A 250 -13.07 6.07 13.40
N PHE A 251 -13.93 5.07 13.29
CA PHE A 251 -14.44 4.59 12.02
C PHE A 251 -15.62 5.46 11.59
N VAL A 252 -15.62 5.86 10.33
CA VAL A 252 -16.68 6.68 9.73
C VAL A 252 -17.10 6.04 8.42
N ALA A 253 -18.39 5.71 8.28
CA ALA A 253 -18.95 5.20 7.04
C ALA A 253 -19.95 6.19 6.44
N VAL A 254 -20.00 6.24 5.10
CA VAL A 254 -20.90 7.11 4.34
C VAL A 254 -21.79 6.33 3.40
N SER A 255 -22.96 6.88 3.10
CA SER A 255 -24.04 6.21 2.36
C SER A 255 -24.57 7.05 1.21
N SER A 256 -25.04 6.36 0.16
CA SER A 256 -25.75 6.99 -0.96
C SER A 256 -27.26 7.13 -0.73
N THR A 257 -27.82 6.45 0.27
CA THR A 257 -29.26 6.47 0.59
C THR A 257 -29.50 6.89 2.04
N GLY A 258 -30.76 7.14 2.39
CA GLY A 258 -31.19 7.64 3.70
C GLY A 258 -31.54 9.14 3.64
N VAL A 259 -32.22 9.64 4.66
CA VAL A 259 -32.61 11.05 4.79
C VAL A 259 -32.03 11.61 6.06
N GLY A 260 -31.02 12.48 5.94
CA GLY A 260 -30.34 13.11 7.07
C GLY A 260 -29.36 12.18 7.83
N ASN A 261 -29.38 10.86 7.59
CA ASN A 261 -28.61 9.85 8.32
C ASN A 261 -27.62 9.09 7.42
N ARG A 262 -26.96 9.81 6.50
CA ARG A 262 -26.02 9.20 5.54
C ARG A 262 -24.60 9.07 6.05
N VAL A 263 -24.40 9.23 7.35
CA VAL A 263 -23.13 8.99 8.05
C VAL A 263 -23.38 8.12 9.27
N MET A 264 -22.51 7.18 9.55
CA MET A 264 -22.44 6.49 10.83
C MET A 264 -21.00 6.43 11.32
N THR A 265 -20.83 6.43 12.64
CA THR A 265 -19.52 6.43 13.29
C THR A 265 -19.42 5.36 14.34
N SER A 266 -18.22 4.83 14.54
CA SER A 266 -17.93 3.85 15.60
C SER A 266 -16.49 4.02 16.12
N PRO A 267 -16.25 4.09 17.43
CA PRO A 267 -14.91 4.09 17.99
C PRO A 267 -14.25 2.69 17.96
N ASP A 268 -15.05 1.63 17.96
CA ASP A 268 -14.62 0.24 18.09
C ASP A 268 -14.90 -0.63 16.85
N GLY A 269 -15.56 -0.07 15.81
CA GLY A 269 -15.99 -0.79 14.61
C GLY A 269 -17.18 -1.75 14.84
N ILE A 270 -17.67 -1.86 16.08
CA ILE A 270 -18.71 -2.81 16.50
C ILE A 270 -20.02 -2.09 16.78
N ASN A 271 -19.97 -1.02 17.60
CA ASN A 271 -21.12 -0.22 18.00
C ASN A 271 -21.18 1.06 17.17
N TRP A 272 -22.24 1.18 16.37
CA TRP A 272 -22.38 2.28 15.41
C TRP A 272 -23.43 3.29 15.85
N THR A 273 -23.14 4.56 15.63
CA THR A 273 -24.02 5.70 15.92
C THR A 273 -24.33 6.44 14.65
N SER A 274 -25.64 6.72 14.39
CA SER A 274 -26.08 7.55 13.26
C SER A 274 -25.63 9.00 13.41
N ARG A 275 -25.23 9.63 12.30
CA ARG A 275 -24.85 11.04 12.23
C ARG A 275 -25.54 11.72 11.08
N THR A 276 -25.75 13.03 11.22
CA THR A 276 -26.34 13.86 10.17
C THR A 276 -25.26 14.23 9.15
N SER A 277 -25.52 13.94 7.87
CA SER A 277 -24.66 14.38 6.77
C SER A 277 -24.91 15.85 6.43
N ALA A 278 -23.91 16.53 5.82
CA ALA A 278 -24.05 17.96 5.43
C ALA A 278 -25.13 18.19 4.37
N ALA A 279 -25.44 17.17 3.57
CA ALA A 279 -26.52 17.17 2.57
C ALA A 279 -26.99 15.74 2.28
N ASN A 280 -28.18 15.60 1.68
CA ASN A 280 -28.69 14.31 1.22
C ASN A 280 -28.13 13.92 -0.16
N ASN A 281 -26.83 14.09 -0.35
CA ASN A 281 -26.13 13.65 -1.56
C ASN A 281 -25.78 12.16 -1.47
N ALA A 282 -25.66 11.49 -2.62
CA ALA A 282 -25.18 10.13 -2.67
C ALA A 282 -23.66 10.12 -2.40
N TRP A 283 -23.28 10.01 -1.13
CA TRP A 283 -21.88 9.99 -0.69
C TRP A 283 -21.26 8.65 -1.07
N HIS A 284 -20.15 8.69 -1.81
CA HIS A 284 -19.59 7.51 -2.46
C HIS A 284 -18.24 7.09 -1.91
N SER A 285 -17.42 8.02 -1.47
CA SER A 285 -16.09 7.74 -0.94
C SER A 285 -15.76 8.66 0.22
N ILE A 286 -15.00 8.15 1.19
CA ILE A 286 -14.49 8.91 2.33
C ILE A 286 -13.03 8.52 2.58
N THR A 287 -12.21 9.51 2.96
CA THR A 287 -10.85 9.32 3.44
C THR A 287 -10.59 10.19 4.66
N TYR A 288 -9.51 9.89 5.38
CA TYR A 288 -8.99 10.73 6.45
C TYR A 288 -7.55 11.12 6.14
N GLY A 289 -7.23 12.38 6.32
CA GLY A 289 -5.88 12.91 6.16
C GLY A 289 -5.79 14.31 6.76
N ASN A 290 -4.60 14.70 7.20
CA ASN A 290 -4.34 16.03 7.76
C ASN A 290 -5.33 16.47 8.86
N GLY A 291 -5.77 15.54 9.72
CA GLY A 291 -6.74 15.85 10.78
C GLY A 291 -8.19 16.05 10.29
N LEU A 292 -8.51 15.71 9.05
CA LEU A 292 -9.80 15.96 8.43
C LEU A 292 -10.35 14.72 7.73
N PHE A 293 -11.61 14.41 7.96
CA PHE A 293 -12.39 13.52 7.10
C PHE A 293 -12.91 14.30 5.90
N VAL A 294 -12.75 13.73 4.72
CA VAL A 294 -13.26 14.28 3.45
C VAL A 294 -14.09 13.21 2.76
N SER A 295 -15.34 13.54 2.44
CA SER A 295 -16.23 12.66 1.67
C SER A 295 -16.67 13.35 0.38
N VAL A 296 -16.76 12.54 -0.69
CA VAL A 296 -17.20 13.00 -2.01
C VAL A 296 -18.43 12.22 -2.48
N GLY A 297 -19.25 12.86 -3.30
CA GLY A 297 -20.53 12.31 -3.76
C GLY A 297 -20.77 12.47 -5.25
N ILE A 298 -21.76 11.72 -5.73
CA ILE A 298 -22.14 11.69 -7.15
C ILE A 298 -23.43 12.44 -7.47
N THR A 299 -24.10 12.99 -6.45
CA THR A 299 -25.30 13.84 -6.60
C THR A 299 -25.15 15.14 -5.83
N GLY A 300 -26.03 16.09 -6.09
CA GLY A 300 -26.00 17.44 -5.53
C GLY A 300 -25.53 18.46 -6.57
N THR A 301 -25.86 19.72 -6.35
CA THR A 301 -25.48 20.83 -7.23
C THR A 301 -24.50 21.74 -6.51
N GLY A 302 -23.24 21.76 -7.00
CA GLY A 302 -22.15 22.57 -6.44
C GLY A 302 -21.66 22.15 -5.05
N ASN A 303 -22.20 21.09 -4.43
CA ASN A 303 -21.94 20.69 -3.05
C ASN A 303 -21.61 19.20 -2.89
N ARG A 304 -20.90 18.63 -3.86
CA ARG A 304 -20.53 17.20 -3.87
C ARG A 304 -19.35 16.84 -2.97
N ILE A 305 -19.03 17.70 -2.02
CA ILE A 305 -17.97 17.49 -1.03
C ILE A 305 -18.51 17.85 0.34
N MET A 306 -18.19 17.05 1.35
CA MET A 306 -18.36 17.40 2.76
C MET A 306 -17.12 17.06 3.55
N THR A 307 -16.85 17.83 4.61
CA THR A 307 -15.68 17.66 5.48
C THR A 307 -16.06 17.68 6.94
N SER A 308 -15.29 16.97 7.77
CA SER A 308 -15.46 16.95 9.21
C SER A 308 -14.12 16.74 9.92
N PRO A 309 -13.74 17.54 10.93
CA PRO A 309 -12.55 17.32 11.74
C PRO A 309 -12.73 16.17 12.74
N ASP A 310 -13.97 15.89 13.15
CA ASP A 310 -14.31 14.94 14.20
C ASP A 310 -15.12 13.71 13.72
N GLY A 311 -15.49 13.66 12.43
CA GLY A 311 -16.35 12.62 11.85
C GLY A 311 -17.82 12.71 12.27
N ILE A 312 -18.19 13.68 13.12
CA ILE A 312 -19.52 13.84 13.73
C ILE A 312 -20.26 15.04 13.11
N ASN A 313 -19.58 16.19 13.07
CA ASN A 313 -20.12 17.44 12.56
C ASN A 313 -19.62 17.68 11.13
N TRP A 314 -20.54 17.71 10.17
CA TRP A 314 -20.21 17.77 8.75
C TRP A 314 -20.55 19.12 8.13
N THR A 315 -19.63 19.65 7.35
CA THR A 315 -19.79 20.91 6.61
C THR A 315 -19.74 20.64 5.12
N SER A 316 -20.72 21.15 4.38
CA SER A 316 -20.74 21.12 2.91
C SER A 316 -19.66 22.01 2.33
N ARG A 317 -19.03 21.56 1.23
CA ARG A 317 -18.00 22.30 0.50
C ARG A 317 -18.37 22.40 -0.97
N THR A 318 -17.92 23.47 -1.61
CA THR A 318 -18.13 23.67 -3.05
C THR A 318 -17.23 22.72 -3.85
N SER A 319 -17.82 21.94 -4.75
CA SER A 319 -17.10 21.15 -5.74
C SER A 319 -16.75 21.98 -6.98
N VAL A 320 -15.67 21.65 -7.67
CA VAL A 320 -15.24 22.37 -8.89
C VAL A 320 -16.17 22.17 -10.07
N ALA A 321 -16.92 21.05 -10.07
CA ALA A 321 -17.93 20.69 -11.06
C ALA A 321 -18.89 19.66 -10.46
N ASP A 322 -20.05 19.50 -11.08
CA ASP A 322 -21.03 18.47 -10.74
C ASP A 322 -20.74 17.15 -11.45
N ASN A 323 -19.50 16.70 -11.35
CA ASN A 323 -19.06 15.40 -11.85
C ASN A 323 -19.37 14.28 -10.86
N ASP A 324 -19.44 13.06 -11.33
CA ASP A 324 -19.61 11.87 -10.48
C ASP A 324 -18.29 11.54 -9.78
N TRP A 325 -18.07 12.17 -8.61
CA TRP A 325 -16.87 12.01 -7.80
C TRP A 325 -16.91 10.68 -7.03
N TYR A 326 -16.12 9.71 -7.49
CA TYR A 326 -16.22 8.33 -7.02
C TYR A 326 -15.22 7.94 -5.95
N SER A 327 -14.04 8.53 -5.94
CA SER A 327 -13.01 8.14 -4.99
C SER A 327 -12.14 9.32 -4.58
N VAL A 328 -11.81 9.37 -3.29
CA VAL A 328 -10.91 10.36 -2.68
C VAL A 328 -9.81 9.64 -1.92
N THR A 329 -8.58 10.14 -2.02
CA THR A 329 -7.42 9.72 -1.23
C THR A 329 -6.67 10.93 -0.69
N TYR A 330 -5.86 10.70 0.34
CA TYR A 330 -4.92 11.68 0.87
C TYR A 330 -3.49 11.16 0.73
N GLY A 331 -2.60 12.01 0.24
CA GLY A 331 -1.18 11.70 0.12
C GLY A 331 -0.37 12.96 -0.14
N ASP A 332 0.86 12.99 0.31
CA ASP A 332 1.82 14.11 0.14
C ASP A 332 1.23 15.48 0.50
N GLY A 333 0.43 15.55 1.58
CA GLY A 333 -0.20 16.78 2.01
C GLY A 333 -1.37 17.25 1.13
N LEU A 334 -1.90 16.41 0.23
CA LEU A 334 -2.95 16.75 -0.74
C LEU A 334 -4.10 15.74 -0.68
N PHE A 335 -5.34 16.21 -0.73
CA PHE A 335 -6.46 15.36 -1.10
C PHE A 335 -6.60 15.35 -2.63
N ALA A 336 -6.72 14.17 -3.21
CA ALA A 336 -6.96 13.99 -4.64
C ALA A 336 -8.23 13.15 -4.86
N VAL A 337 -9.05 13.57 -5.80
CA VAL A 337 -10.35 12.98 -6.12
C VAL A 337 -10.42 12.67 -7.60
N VAL A 338 -11.06 11.55 -7.95
CA VAL A 338 -11.30 11.16 -9.34
C VAL A 338 -12.78 10.94 -9.64
N ALA A 339 -13.18 11.16 -10.89
CA ALA A 339 -14.55 11.05 -11.38
C ALA A 339 -14.69 10.04 -12.52
N THR A 340 -15.87 9.41 -12.63
CA THR A 340 -16.19 8.50 -13.75
C THR A 340 -16.89 9.17 -14.91
N GLY A 341 -17.37 10.40 -14.74
CA GLY A 341 -18.08 11.13 -15.79
C GLY A 341 -18.36 12.55 -15.37
N GLY A 342 -18.76 13.38 -16.32
CA GLY A 342 -19.02 14.78 -16.17
C GLY A 342 -18.30 15.61 -17.22
N GLY A 343 -18.44 16.94 -17.13
CA GLY A 343 -17.78 17.91 -18.02
C GLY A 343 -16.50 18.47 -17.41
N GLY A 344 -15.48 18.71 -18.24
CA GLY A 344 -14.28 19.41 -17.84
C GLY A 344 -13.29 18.55 -17.07
N HIS A 345 -13.11 18.81 -15.79
CA HIS A 345 -12.07 18.16 -14.98
C HIS A 345 -12.53 16.84 -14.38
N LEU A 346 -11.85 15.73 -14.69
CA LEU A 346 -12.10 14.41 -14.07
C LEU A 346 -11.22 14.14 -12.84
N VAL A 347 -10.41 15.10 -12.46
CA VAL A 347 -9.63 15.13 -11.22
C VAL A 347 -9.85 16.46 -10.53
N MET A 348 -9.94 16.46 -9.22
CA MET A 348 -9.81 17.67 -8.40
C MET A 348 -8.90 17.43 -7.21
N THR A 349 -8.22 18.47 -6.78
CA THR A 349 -7.32 18.44 -5.64
C THR A 349 -7.64 19.55 -4.67
N SER A 350 -7.41 19.35 -3.36
CA SER A 350 -7.54 20.41 -2.37
C SER A 350 -6.18 20.97 -1.98
N GLY A 351 -6.17 22.28 -1.70
CA GLY A 351 -4.96 23.01 -1.31
C GLY A 351 -4.22 23.60 -2.50
N VAL A 352 -3.45 24.64 -2.23
CA VAL A 352 -2.55 25.27 -3.20
C VAL A 352 -1.14 24.75 -2.97
N ILE A 353 -0.70 23.82 -3.80
CA ILE A 353 0.70 23.45 -3.79
C ILE A 353 1.47 24.54 -4.51
N GLY A 354 2.31 25.28 -3.80
CA GLY A 354 3.24 26.23 -4.41
C GLY A 354 4.21 25.52 -5.36
N LEU A 355 4.73 26.24 -6.39
CA LEU A 355 5.65 25.66 -7.38
C LEU A 355 6.89 25.00 -6.72
N ALA A 356 7.37 25.54 -5.60
CA ALA A 356 8.48 24.96 -4.84
C ALA A 356 8.11 23.64 -4.14
N ALA A 357 6.87 23.49 -3.64
CA ALA A 357 6.39 22.24 -3.06
C ALA A 357 6.19 21.16 -4.12
N ARG A 358 5.74 21.53 -5.32
CA ARG A 358 5.61 20.60 -6.47
C ARG A 358 6.94 20.00 -6.91
N THR A 359 7.99 20.82 -7.01
CA THR A 359 9.34 20.34 -7.38
C THR A 359 9.92 19.44 -6.30
N THR A 360 9.67 19.73 -5.03
CA THR A 360 10.13 18.90 -3.91
C THR A 360 9.35 17.60 -3.84
N ALA A 361 8.04 17.61 -4.02
CA ALA A 361 7.21 16.40 -4.05
C ALA A 361 7.58 15.47 -5.20
N ALA A 362 7.79 16.02 -6.41
CA ALA A 362 8.23 15.26 -7.57
C ALA A 362 9.63 14.66 -7.36
N ALA A 363 10.56 15.42 -6.78
CA ALA A 363 11.91 14.94 -6.46
C ALA A 363 11.90 13.86 -5.38
N ASN A 364 11.08 14.00 -4.34
CA ASN A 364 10.91 13.00 -3.28
C ASN A 364 10.26 11.72 -3.82
N ALA A 365 9.26 11.85 -4.68
CA ALA A 365 8.60 10.71 -5.34
C ALA A 365 9.58 9.94 -6.23
N GLU A 366 10.41 10.63 -6.99
CA GLU A 366 11.44 9.99 -7.82
C GLU A 366 12.52 9.33 -6.96
N ALA A 367 12.99 9.97 -5.89
CA ALA A 367 13.94 9.39 -4.95
C ALA A 367 13.37 8.12 -4.26
N ALA A 368 12.10 8.15 -3.86
CA ALA A 368 11.42 7.00 -3.27
C ALA A 368 11.28 5.84 -4.28
N ARG A 369 10.98 6.14 -5.55
CA ARG A 369 10.93 5.15 -6.64
C ARG A 369 12.28 4.47 -6.87
N VAL A 370 13.34 5.28 -6.94
CA VAL A 370 14.71 4.77 -7.11
C VAL A 370 15.11 3.88 -5.93
N ALA A 371 14.78 4.29 -4.70
CA ALA A 371 15.04 3.51 -3.50
C ALA A 371 14.26 2.17 -3.49
N ALA A 372 12.97 2.20 -3.86
CA ALA A 372 12.15 0.99 -3.94
C ALA A 372 12.65 0.02 -5.04
N ALA A 373 13.06 0.53 -6.19
CA ALA A 373 13.63 -0.29 -7.27
C ALA A 373 14.97 -0.93 -6.84
N ALA A 374 15.82 -0.19 -6.14
CA ALA A 374 17.08 -0.70 -5.59
C ALA A 374 16.84 -1.81 -4.55
N GLU A 375 15.86 -1.62 -3.65
CA GLU A 375 15.48 -2.62 -2.64
C GLU A 375 14.89 -3.89 -3.28
N ALA A 376 14.05 -3.74 -4.31
CA ALA A 376 13.51 -4.88 -5.07
C ALA A 376 14.62 -5.66 -5.78
N ALA A 377 15.59 -4.97 -6.38
CA ALA A 377 16.76 -5.59 -7.02
C ALA A 377 17.64 -6.33 -5.99
N ARG A 378 17.82 -5.74 -4.79
CA ARG A 378 18.57 -6.39 -3.69
C ARG A 378 17.89 -7.68 -3.25
N LYS A 379 16.56 -7.64 -3.01
CA LYS A 379 15.76 -8.82 -2.62
C LYS A 379 15.79 -9.92 -3.70
N ALA A 380 15.70 -9.53 -4.97
CA ALA A 380 15.78 -10.49 -6.08
C ALA A 380 17.16 -11.17 -6.15
N LYS A 381 18.25 -10.43 -5.89
CA LYS A 381 19.61 -10.99 -5.81
C LYS A 381 19.76 -11.96 -4.64
N GLU A 382 19.30 -11.57 -3.45
CA GLU A 382 19.31 -12.42 -2.25
C GLU A 382 18.51 -13.70 -2.48
N GLN A 383 17.35 -13.62 -3.10
CA GLN A 383 16.52 -14.79 -3.43
C GLN A 383 17.22 -15.73 -4.42
N LYS A 384 17.92 -15.18 -5.42
CA LYS A 384 18.69 -15.96 -6.38
C LYS A 384 19.86 -16.68 -5.68
N GLU A 385 20.62 -15.97 -4.85
CA GLU A 385 21.72 -16.55 -4.07
C GLU A 385 21.21 -17.67 -3.14
N LEU A 386 20.07 -17.47 -2.47
CA LEU A 386 19.44 -18.49 -1.63
C LEU A 386 19.05 -19.74 -2.44
N THR A 387 18.50 -19.54 -3.63
CA THR A 387 18.13 -20.64 -4.52
C THR A 387 19.36 -21.43 -4.99
N GLU A 388 20.45 -20.74 -5.31
CA GLU A 388 21.71 -21.37 -5.68
C GLU A 388 22.32 -22.18 -4.50
N ILE A 389 22.27 -21.63 -3.27
CA ILE A 389 22.72 -22.32 -2.05
C ILE A 389 21.86 -23.58 -1.79
N LEU A 390 20.55 -23.48 -1.90
CA LEU A 390 19.62 -24.59 -1.73
C LEU A 390 19.84 -25.71 -2.76
N ALA A 391 20.24 -25.36 -3.98
CA ALA A 391 20.55 -26.32 -5.03
C ALA A 391 21.86 -27.13 -4.73
N LEU A 392 22.75 -26.61 -3.88
CA LEU A 392 23.96 -27.27 -3.47
C LEU A 392 23.76 -28.26 -2.31
N ILE A 393 22.65 -28.20 -1.57
CA ILE A 393 22.40 -29.07 -0.40
C ILE A 393 22.39 -30.54 -0.75
N PRO A 394 21.78 -31.05 -1.83
CA PRO A 394 21.87 -32.46 -2.20
C PRO A 394 23.32 -32.94 -2.43
N SER A 395 24.11 -32.10 -3.13
CA SER A 395 25.53 -32.41 -3.41
C SER A 395 26.39 -32.49 -2.14
N ILE A 396 26.08 -31.65 -1.16
CA ILE A 396 26.78 -31.71 0.17
C ILE A 396 26.38 -32.97 0.90
N GLY A 397 25.11 -33.39 0.83
CA GLY A 397 24.63 -34.65 1.42
C GLY A 397 25.35 -35.89 0.83
N GLU A 398 25.52 -35.93 -0.48
CA GLU A 398 26.29 -37.00 -1.15
C GLU A 398 27.77 -36.97 -0.78
N LEU A 399 28.38 -35.80 -0.65
CA LEU A 399 29.77 -35.64 -0.25
C LEU A 399 30.01 -36.13 1.19
N THR A 400 29.08 -35.82 2.12
CA THR A 400 29.16 -36.28 3.52
C THR A 400 28.97 -37.80 3.64
N LEU A 401 28.11 -38.42 2.81
CA LEU A 401 27.96 -39.86 2.73
C LEU A 401 29.25 -40.53 2.21
N SER A 402 29.86 -40.01 1.16
CA SER A 402 31.08 -40.52 0.57
C SER A 402 32.28 -40.37 1.51
N LEU A 403 32.41 -39.26 2.22
CA LEU A 403 33.38 -39.03 3.27
C LEU A 403 33.17 -39.97 4.47
N GLY A 404 31.93 -40.24 4.85
CA GLY A 404 31.55 -41.19 5.91
C GLY A 404 31.96 -42.64 5.58
N GLU A 405 31.83 -43.05 4.31
CA GLU A 405 32.30 -44.36 3.84
C GLU A 405 33.82 -44.44 3.75
N ALA A 406 34.48 -43.39 3.27
CA ALA A 406 35.93 -43.30 3.21
C ALA A 406 36.57 -43.36 4.62
N THR A 407 36.01 -42.66 5.60
CA THR A 407 36.47 -42.72 6.99
C THR A 407 36.25 -44.08 7.63
N LYS A 408 35.11 -44.74 7.36
CA LYS A 408 34.89 -46.14 7.79
C LYS A 408 35.99 -47.08 7.24
N SER A 409 36.38 -46.91 5.98
CA SER A 409 37.45 -47.69 5.36
C SER A 409 38.81 -47.45 5.98
N LEU A 410 39.12 -46.23 6.40
CA LEU A 410 40.40 -45.85 7.01
C LEU A 410 40.56 -46.32 8.47
N TYR A 411 39.49 -46.36 9.24
CA TYR A 411 39.51 -46.63 10.68
C TYR A 411 38.90 -47.98 11.09
N SER A 412 38.41 -48.78 10.16
CA SER A 412 37.83 -50.08 10.43
C SER A 412 38.41 -51.21 9.59
N THR A 413 38.37 -52.41 10.14
CA THR A 413 38.67 -53.66 9.44
C THR A 413 37.40 -54.32 9.00
N LYS A 414 37.23 -54.56 7.71
CA LYS A 414 36.10 -55.27 7.12
C LYS A 414 36.20 -56.78 7.34
N CYS A 415 35.26 -57.37 8.04
CA CYS A 415 35.16 -58.80 8.31
C CYS A 415 33.92 -59.38 7.63
N VAL A 416 34.10 -60.50 6.88
CA VAL A 416 33.03 -61.08 6.04
C VAL A 416 32.77 -62.53 6.40
N LYS A 417 31.51 -62.93 6.49
CA LYS A 417 31.08 -64.33 6.62
C LYS A 417 29.90 -64.57 5.67
N GLY A 418 30.14 -65.26 4.57
CA GLY A 418 29.13 -65.41 3.50
C GLY A 418 28.70 -64.05 2.95
N LYS A 419 27.38 -63.77 2.96
CA LYS A 419 26.83 -62.49 2.54
C LYS A 419 26.81 -61.40 3.64
N THR A 420 27.26 -61.70 4.89
CA THR A 420 27.20 -60.81 6.05
C THR A 420 28.52 -60.08 6.23
N THR A 421 28.51 -58.78 6.39
CA THR A 421 29.69 -57.93 6.62
C THR A 421 29.58 -57.26 8.00
N LYS A 422 30.67 -57.25 8.76
CA LYS A 422 30.83 -56.46 10.01
C LYS A 422 32.12 -55.64 9.91
N TYR A 423 32.08 -54.47 10.50
CA TYR A 423 33.25 -53.60 10.64
C TYR A 423 33.71 -53.57 12.08
N VAL A 424 35.02 -53.76 12.29
CA VAL A 424 35.69 -53.71 13.62
C VAL A 424 36.79 -52.65 13.57
N ASN A 425 37.21 -52.12 14.71
CA ASN A 425 38.30 -51.16 14.76
C ASN A 425 39.56 -51.66 14.02
N LYS A 426 40.27 -50.76 13.33
CA LYS A 426 41.43 -51.07 12.58
C LYS A 426 42.48 -51.76 13.51
N GLY A 427 42.96 -52.90 13.14
CA GLY A 427 43.91 -53.73 13.98
C GLY A 427 43.22 -54.79 14.84
N SER A 428 41.90 -54.72 15.05
CA SER A 428 41.17 -55.76 15.80
C SER A 428 40.99 -57.05 15.00
N LYS A 429 40.94 -58.20 15.72
CA LYS A 429 40.59 -59.47 15.10
C LYS A 429 39.13 -59.53 14.70
N CYS A 430 38.86 -60.17 13.57
CA CYS A 430 37.50 -60.42 13.17
C CYS A 430 36.78 -61.36 14.16
N PRO A 431 35.47 -61.16 14.41
CA PRO A 431 34.67 -62.04 15.26
C PRO A 431 34.71 -63.49 14.76
N LYS A 432 34.47 -64.44 15.67
CA LYS A 432 34.57 -65.89 15.36
C LYS A 432 33.66 -66.24 14.15
N GLY A 433 34.27 -66.83 13.14
CA GLY A 433 33.59 -67.20 11.91
C GLY A 433 33.56 -66.14 10.80
N TYR A 434 34.16 -64.95 11.02
CA TYR A 434 34.39 -63.93 10.00
C TYR A 434 35.79 -63.84 9.55
N VAL A 435 36.04 -63.58 8.28
CA VAL A 435 37.35 -63.46 7.68
C VAL A 435 37.62 -62.00 7.31
N LYS A 436 38.85 -61.54 7.61
CA LYS A 436 39.29 -60.19 7.19
C LYS A 436 39.36 -60.14 5.67
N LYS A 437 38.68 -59.21 5.04
CA LYS A 437 38.79 -58.96 3.61
C LYS A 437 39.77 -57.80 3.42
N LYS A 438 40.79 -58.00 2.58
CA LYS A 438 41.66 -56.92 2.11
C LYS A 438 40.97 -55.94 1.27
#